data_994f8717f8472870a59393e68bdcc518
#
_entry.id   994f8717f8472870a59393e68bdcc518
#
_cell.length_a   1.000
_cell.length_b   1.000
_cell.length_c   1.000
_cell.angle_alpha   90.00
_cell.angle_beta   90.00
_cell.angle_gamma   90.00
#
_symmetry.space_group_name_H-M   'P 1'
#
loop_
_entity.id
_entity.type
_entity.pdbx_description
1 polymer ?
#
loop_
_entity_poly.entity_id
_entity_poly.type
_entity_poly.pdbx_seq_one_letter_code
_entity_poly.pdbx_strand_id
1 'polypeptide(L)'
;MAGVYEKTAGEISEMKYERIEKAVFLERPNRFIAYVELNGEKETVHVKNTGRCAELLIPGARVYIQRSANPDRKTKWDLIAVEKGNRMINMDSQIPNRVVEEWIREGHFAENITLIRPETTYRNSRFDLYVEAGERRIFIEVKGVTLEGKGVCRFPDAPSERAVKH
;
A
#
# COMPACT_ATOMS: atom_id res chain seq x y z
N MET A 1 20.01 32.25 0.07
CA MET A 1 20.83 31.24 0.78
C MET A 1 20.06 29.95 0.75
N ALA A 2 20.56 28.96 0.00
CA ALA A 2 19.93 27.65 -0.11
C ALA A 2 20.13 26.91 1.22
N GLY A 3 19.02 26.59 1.90
CA GLY A 3 19.03 25.81 3.13
C GLY A 3 19.56 24.40 2.84
N VAL A 4 20.61 24.04 3.54
CA VAL A 4 21.18 22.68 3.51
C VAL A 4 20.16 21.75 4.14
N TYR A 5 19.51 20.93 3.31
CA TYR A 5 18.79 19.76 3.80
C TYR A 5 19.81 18.82 4.42
N GLU A 6 19.84 18.71 5.74
CA GLU A 6 20.44 17.54 6.35
C GLU A 6 19.66 16.32 5.88
N LYS A 7 20.24 15.59 4.93
CA LYS A 7 19.84 14.22 4.61
C LYS A 7 20.09 13.36 5.85
N THR A 8 19.13 13.36 6.78
CA THR A 8 19.11 12.35 7.81
C THR A 8 18.71 11.03 7.17
N ALA A 9 19.74 10.25 6.92
CA ALA A 9 19.83 8.82 6.85
C ALA A 9 18.74 8.07 6.04
N GLY A 10 19.15 7.54 4.94
CA GLY A 10 18.48 6.54 4.14
C GLY A 10 17.95 7.14 2.87
N GLU A 11 18.67 6.97 1.78
CA GLU A 11 18.11 7.06 0.45
C GLU A 11 16.90 6.13 0.42
N ILE A 12 15.69 6.69 0.46
CA ILE A 12 14.50 5.91 0.16
C ILE A 12 14.63 5.61 -1.33
N SER A 13 15.07 4.38 -1.63
CA SER A 13 15.07 3.90 -3.00
C SER A 13 13.63 3.95 -3.51
N GLU A 14 13.45 4.46 -4.71
CA GLU A 14 12.19 4.43 -5.45
C GLU A 14 11.47 3.10 -5.20
N MET A 15 10.18 3.18 -4.79
CA MET A 15 9.41 1.99 -4.48
C MET A 15 9.20 1.16 -5.73
N LYS A 16 9.80 -0.01 -5.79
CA LYS A 16 9.65 -0.98 -6.88
C LYS A 16 9.30 -2.35 -6.34
N TYR A 17 8.41 -3.02 -7.04
CA TYR A 17 8.20 -4.44 -6.84
C TYR A 17 9.20 -5.22 -7.69
N GLU A 18 9.85 -6.19 -7.07
CA GLU A 18 10.81 -7.07 -7.74
C GLU A 18 10.30 -8.50 -7.82
N ARG A 19 10.82 -9.29 -8.75
CA ARG A 19 10.49 -10.72 -8.88
C ARG A 19 8.99 -10.98 -8.92
N ILE A 20 8.31 -10.27 -9.81
CA ILE A 20 6.86 -10.34 -10.02
C ILE A 20 6.54 -11.44 -11.02
N GLU A 21 5.54 -12.25 -10.69
CA GLU A 21 4.95 -13.26 -11.57
C GLU A 21 3.47 -12.96 -11.79
N LYS A 22 2.98 -13.34 -12.97
CA LYS A 22 1.54 -13.32 -13.29
C LYS A 22 0.94 -14.66 -12.91
N ALA A 23 -0.22 -14.63 -12.26
CA ALA A 23 -0.94 -15.80 -11.83
C ALA A 23 -2.45 -15.61 -12.02
N VAL A 24 -3.21 -16.69 -11.88
CA VAL A 24 -4.66 -16.67 -11.93
C VAL A 24 -5.21 -16.88 -10.53
N PHE A 25 -6.09 -16.00 -10.06
CA PHE A 25 -6.72 -16.12 -8.76
C PHE A 25 -7.71 -17.29 -8.76
N LEU A 26 -7.63 -18.16 -7.75
CA LEU A 26 -8.53 -19.30 -7.59
C LEU A 26 -9.55 -19.02 -6.49
N GLU A 27 -9.09 -18.81 -5.26
CA GLU A 27 -9.96 -18.60 -4.09
C GLU A 27 -9.24 -17.90 -2.95
N ARG A 28 -10.01 -17.36 -2.00
CA ARG A 28 -9.49 -16.69 -0.79
C ARG A 28 -10.14 -17.32 0.44
N PRO A 29 -9.53 -18.35 1.06
CA PRO A 29 -10.12 -19.05 2.19
C PRO A 29 -10.22 -18.20 3.46
N ASN A 30 -9.37 -17.18 3.61
CA ASN A 30 -9.41 -16.23 4.73
C ASN A 30 -8.78 -14.88 4.34
N ARG A 31 -8.79 -13.91 5.28
CA ARG A 31 -8.32 -12.55 5.00
C ARG A 31 -6.81 -12.43 4.70
N PHE A 32 -6.01 -13.43 5.04
CA PHE A 32 -4.55 -13.37 4.92
C PHE A 32 -3.98 -14.25 3.81
N ILE A 33 -4.76 -15.22 3.34
CA ILE A 33 -4.32 -16.24 2.38
C ILE A 33 -5.23 -16.24 1.16
N ALA A 34 -4.62 -16.36 -0.01
CA ALA A 34 -5.30 -16.70 -1.24
C ALA A 34 -4.58 -17.88 -1.93
N TYR A 35 -5.29 -18.56 -2.79
CA TYR A 35 -4.74 -19.56 -3.70
C TYR A 35 -4.77 -19.01 -5.12
N VAL A 36 -3.66 -19.24 -5.82
CA VAL A 36 -3.51 -18.84 -7.23
C VAL A 36 -2.97 -20.02 -8.03
N GLU A 37 -3.21 -20.00 -9.32
CA GLU A 37 -2.52 -20.90 -10.26
C GLU A 37 -1.33 -20.13 -10.85
N LEU A 38 -0.14 -20.68 -10.67
CA LEU A 38 1.10 -20.20 -11.23
C LEU A 38 1.73 -21.33 -12.07
N ASN A 39 1.86 -21.12 -13.38
CA ASN A 39 2.43 -22.11 -14.31
C ASN A 39 1.76 -23.51 -14.24
N GLY A 40 0.45 -23.54 -14.02
CA GLY A 40 -0.35 -24.77 -13.91
C GLY A 40 -0.34 -25.42 -12.53
N GLU A 41 0.36 -24.87 -11.56
CA GLU A 41 0.40 -25.35 -10.17
C GLU A 41 -0.34 -24.43 -9.22
N LYS A 42 -1.01 -25.02 -8.21
CA LYS A 42 -1.68 -24.26 -7.14
C LYS A 42 -0.65 -23.77 -6.13
N GLU A 43 -0.53 -22.45 -6.00
CA GLU A 43 0.34 -21.79 -5.04
C GLU A 43 -0.45 -21.06 -3.94
N THR A 44 0.13 -21.04 -2.74
CA THR A 44 -0.39 -20.28 -1.60
C THR A 44 0.27 -18.92 -1.52
N VAL A 45 -0.52 -17.85 -1.53
CA VAL A 45 -0.03 -16.47 -1.48
C VAL A 45 -0.57 -15.75 -0.25
N HIS A 46 0.25 -14.88 0.32
CA HIS A 46 -0.16 -14.00 1.42
C HIS A 46 -0.85 -12.76 0.85
N VAL A 47 -1.96 -12.35 1.48
CA VAL A 47 -2.71 -11.15 1.13
C VAL A 47 -2.53 -10.12 2.24
N LYS A 48 -1.81 -9.03 1.96
CA LYS A 48 -1.56 -7.96 2.93
C LYS A 48 -2.79 -7.07 3.18
N ASN A 49 -3.72 -7.01 2.23
CA ASN A 49 -4.96 -6.28 2.37
C ASN A 49 -5.98 -7.09 3.16
N THR A 50 -6.39 -6.62 4.34
CA THR A 50 -7.36 -7.29 5.19
C THR A 50 -8.82 -7.06 4.77
N GLY A 51 -9.10 -6.13 3.86
CA GLY A 51 -10.40 -5.91 3.24
C GLY A 51 -10.88 -7.16 2.49
N ARG A 52 -12.17 -7.30 2.30
CA ARG A 52 -12.73 -8.45 1.56
C ARG A 52 -12.32 -8.45 0.10
N CYS A 53 -12.40 -7.28 -0.56
CA CYS A 53 -12.07 -7.07 -1.97
C CYS A 53 -12.72 -8.13 -2.88
N ALA A 54 -13.95 -8.54 -2.55
CA ALA A 54 -14.66 -9.61 -3.26
C ALA A 54 -15.00 -9.22 -4.71
N GLU A 55 -15.13 -7.93 -4.97
CA GLU A 55 -15.35 -7.36 -6.30
C GLU A 55 -14.09 -7.36 -7.19
N LEU A 56 -12.95 -7.64 -6.61
CA LEU A 56 -11.64 -7.70 -7.29
C LEU A 56 -11.14 -9.14 -7.38
N LEU A 57 -11.18 -9.87 -6.28
CA LEU A 57 -10.66 -11.23 -6.15
C LEU A 57 -11.74 -12.24 -6.56
N ILE A 58 -12.04 -12.24 -7.85
CA ILE A 58 -13.02 -13.15 -8.49
C ILE A 58 -12.24 -14.34 -9.07
N PRO A 59 -12.68 -15.60 -8.89
CA PRO A 59 -12.04 -16.75 -9.51
C PRO A 59 -11.82 -16.55 -11.02
N GLY A 60 -10.60 -16.81 -11.49
CA GLY A 60 -10.16 -16.54 -12.86
C GLY A 60 -9.57 -15.14 -13.09
N ALA A 61 -9.64 -14.21 -12.11
CA ALA A 61 -9.01 -12.91 -12.24
C ALA A 61 -7.47 -13.03 -12.37
N ARG A 62 -6.89 -12.23 -13.25
CA ARG A 62 -5.44 -12.13 -13.37
C ARG A 62 -4.87 -11.33 -12.21
N VAL A 63 -3.91 -11.92 -11.51
CA VAL A 63 -3.24 -11.30 -10.37
C VAL A 63 -1.74 -11.26 -10.57
N TYR A 64 -1.09 -10.36 -9.84
CA TYR A 64 0.35 -10.23 -9.80
C TYR A 64 0.83 -10.57 -8.39
N ILE A 65 1.81 -11.42 -8.31
CA ILE A 65 2.39 -11.90 -7.06
C ILE A 65 3.88 -11.59 -7.03
N GLN A 66 4.37 -11.21 -5.87
CA GLN A 66 5.78 -10.92 -5.64
C GLN A 66 6.41 -12.03 -4.80
N ARG A 67 7.56 -12.53 -5.22
CA ARG A 67 8.32 -13.48 -4.41
C ARG A 67 8.91 -12.78 -3.19
N SER A 68 8.69 -13.37 -2.01
CA SER A 68 9.29 -12.87 -0.76
C SER A 68 10.81 -12.90 -0.82
N ALA A 69 11.44 -11.86 -0.28
CA ALA A 69 12.89 -11.84 -0.08
C ALA A 69 13.33 -12.76 1.08
N ASN A 70 12.44 -13.02 2.05
CA ASN A 70 12.71 -13.90 3.18
C ASN A 70 12.43 -15.36 2.80
N PRO A 71 13.46 -16.24 2.70
CA PRO A 71 13.28 -17.63 2.32
C PRO A 71 12.58 -18.46 3.41
N ASP A 72 12.63 -18.03 4.67
CA ASP A 72 12.09 -18.78 5.82
C ASP A 72 10.57 -18.56 6.02
N ARG A 73 9.94 -17.71 5.19
CA ARG A 73 8.50 -17.49 5.26
C ARG A 73 7.71 -18.73 4.82
N LYS A 74 6.64 -19.03 5.55
CA LYS A 74 5.70 -20.12 5.20
C LYS A 74 5.06 -19.90 3.82
N THR A 75 4.75 -18.63 3.47
CA THR A 75 4.24 -18.25 2.15
C THR A 75 5.35 -17.61 1.34
N LYS A 76 5.69 -18.21 0.21
CA LYS A 76 6.75 -17.72 -0.69
C LYS A 76 6.36 -16.46 -1.46
N TRP A 77 5.06 -16.19 -1.57
CA TRP A 77 4.49 -15.17 -2.44
C TRP A 77 3.58 -14.21 -1.67
N ASP A 78 3.59 -12.94 -2.09
CA ASP A 78 2.64 -11.89 -1.67
C ASP A 78 1.79 -11.49 -2.88
N LEU A 79 0.47 -11.42 -2.71
CA LEU A 79 -0.43 -10.86 -3.72
C LEU A 79 -0.32 -9.34 -3.68
N ILE A 80 0.09 -8.72 -4.79
CA ILE A 80 0.36 -7.29 -4.86
C ILE A 80 -0.62 -6.51 -5.73
N ALA A 81 -1.17 -7.11 -6.77
CA ALA A 81 -2.12 -6.42 -7.64
C ALA A 81 -3.10 -7.40 -8.31
N VAL A 82 -4.22 -6.86 -8.77
CA VAL A 82 -5.25 -7.57 -9.56
C VAL A 82 -5.67 -6.74 -10.76
N GLU A 83 -5.91 -7.38 -11.89
CA GLU A 83 -6.51 -6.73 -13.06
C GLU A 83 -8.04 -6.66 -12.92
N LYS A 84 -8.59 -5.46 -13.15
CA LYS A 84 -10.04 -5.21 -13.27
C LYS A 84 -10.33 -4.50 -14.59
N GLY A 85 -10.73 -5.25 -15.59
CA GLY A 85 -10.86 -4.73 -16.95
C GLY A 85 -9.51 -4.23 -17.48
N ASN A 86 -9.42 -2.95 -17.84
CA ASN A 86 -8.19 -2.31 -18.31
C ASN A 86 -7.37 -1.64 -17.20
N ARG A 87 -7.70 -1.87 -15.95
CA ARG A 87 -7.03 -1.27 -14.78
C ARG A 87 -6.28 -2.32 -13.99
N MET A 88 -5.16 -1.88 -13.41
CA MET A 88 -4.41 -2.62 -12.41
C MET A 88 -4.67 -1.99 -11.04
N ILE A 89 -5.20 -2.76 -10.11
CA ILE A 89 -5.50 -2.31 -8.75
C ILE A 89 -4.45 -2.89 -7.81
N ASN A 90 -3.73 -2.01 -7.13
CA ASN A 90 -2.76 -2.44 -6.10
C ASN A 90 -3.51 -2.99 -4.87
N MET A 91 -3.06 -4.15 -4.39
CA MET A 91 -3.65 -4.86 -3.25
C MET A 91 -2.75 -4.83 -2.00
N ASP A 92 -1.56 -4.25 -2.09
CA ASP A 92 -0.64 -4.15 -0.96
C ASP A 92 -0.98 -2.94 -0.09
N SER A 93 -1.64 -3.18 1.04
CA SER A 93 -2.07 -2.11 1.96
C SER A 93 -0.92 -1.37 2.67
N GLN A 94 0.31 -1.84 2.56
CA GLN A 94 1.49 -1.22 3.18
C GLN A 94 2.16 -0.19 2.26
N ILE A 95 1.86 -0.24 0.97
CA ILE A 95 2.53 0.59 -0.04
C ILE A 95 2.04 2.05 -0.08
N PRO A 96 0.75 2.37 0.15
CA PRO A 96 0.29 3.76 0.06
C PRO A 96 1.10 4.73 0.90
N ASN A 97 1.49 4.36 2.12
CA ASN A 97 2.28 5.22 3.01
C ASN A 97 3.66 5.54 2.41
N ARG A 98 4.32 4.53 1.82
CA ARG A 98 5.63 4.71 1.18
C ARG A 98 5.54 5.57 -0.07
N VAL A 99 4.53 5.35 -0.91
CA VAL A 99 4.31 6.15 -2.13
C VAL A 99 4.04 7.61 -1.77
N VAL A 100 3.22 7.88 -0.75
CA VAL A 100 2.96 9.25 -0.29
C VAL A 100 4.21 9.89 0.31
N GLU A 101 4.99 9.17 1.09
CA GLU A 101 6.26 9.67 1.64
C GLU A 101 7.25 10.03 0.51
N GLU A 102 7.41 9.16 -0.49
CA GLU A 102 8.25 9.39 -1.66
C GLU A 102 7.80 10.65 -2.43
N TRP A 103 6.51 10.74 -2.73
CA TRP A 103 5.91 11.91 -3.39
C TRP A 103 6.13 13.22 -2.63
N ILE A 104 6.05 13.20 -1.29
CA ILE A 104 6.35 14.38 -0.46
C ILE A 104 7.83 14.74 -0.55
N ARG A 105 8.74 13.75 -0.51
CA ARG A 105 10.19 13.96 -0.59
C ARG A 105 10.65 14.51 -1.94
N GLU A 106 9.92 14.18 -3.00
CA GLU A 106 10.13 14.73 -4.34
C GLU A 106 9.67 16.21 -4.48
N GLY A 107 9.09 16.78 -3.41
CA GLY A 107 8.69 18.19 -3.38
C GLY A 107 7.31 18.48 -3.94
N HIS A 108 6.47 17.48 -4.17
CA HIS A 108 5.15 17.66 -4.77
C HIS A 108 4.07 18.12 -3.78
N PHE A 109 4.33 18.07 -2.48
CA PHE A 109 3.32 18.33 -1.45
C PHE A 109 3.32 19.77 -0.92
N ALA A 110 4.50 20.30 -0.59
CA ALA A 110 4.64 21.63 -0.02
C ALA A 110 6.07 22.17 -0.26
N GLU A 111 6.20 23.49 -0.24
CA GLU A 111 7.49 24.17 -0.23
C GLU A 111 8.11 24.19 1.17
N ASN A 112 9.43 24.35 1.24
CA ASN A 112 10.19 24.51 2.50
C ASN A 112 9.96 23.36 3.49
N ILE A 113 9.93 22.11 3.01
CA ILE A 113 9.86 20.94 3.88
C ILE A 113 11.21 20.77 4.57
N THR A 114 11.21 20.74 5.91
CA THR A 114 12.41 20.58 6.74
C THR A 114 12.45 19.25 7.44
N LEU A 115 11.29 18.60 7.64
CA LEU A 115 11.21 17.30 8.30
C LEU A 115 10.08 16.45 7.70
N ILE A 116 10.36 15.16 7.47
CA ILE A 116 9.37 14.14 7.20
C ILE A 116 9.64 12.97 8.15
N ARG A 117 8.65 12.58 8.93
CA ARG A 117 8.75 11.49 9.90
C ARG A 117 7.58 10.53 9.76
N PRO A 118 7.82 9.26 9.37
CA PRO A 118 6.80 8.23 9.37
C PRO A 118 6.35 7.87 10.79
N GLU A 119 5.13 7.35 10.90
CA GLU A 119 4.59 6.73 12.11
C GLU A 119 4.70 7.57 13.37
N THR A 120 4.24 8.82 13.30
CA THR A 120 4.35 9.78 14.40
C THR A 120 3.14 9.74 15.29
N THR A 121 3.36 9.58 16.59
CA THR A 121 2.29 9.66 17.62
C THR A 121 2.13 11.11 18.08
N TYR A 122 0.92 11.60 18.08
CA TYR A 122 0.54 12.87 18.68
C TYR A 122 -0.68 12.68 19.57
N ARG A 123 -0.57 12.99 20.85
CA ARG A 123 -1.56 12.70 21.89
C ARG A 123 -1.92 11.20 21.87
N ASN A 124 -3.18 10.86 21.63
CA ASN A 124 -3.71 9.49 21.63
C ASN A 124 -3.83 8.91 20.22
N SER A 125 -3.33 9.61 19.18
CA SER A 125 -3.44 9.20 17.78
C SER A 125 -2.06 8.97 17.18
N ARG A 126 -1.93 7.90 16.38
CA ARG A 126 -0.75 7.62 15.56
C ARG A 126 -1.10 7.93 14.12
N PHE A 127 -0.34 8.84 13.52
CA PHE A 127 -0.46 9.26 12.13
C PHE A 127 0.57 8.56 11.26
N ASP A 128 0.21 8.33 10.01
CA ASP A 128 1.09 7.65 9.06
C ASP A 128 2.34 8.49 8.73
N LEU A 129 2.18 9.81 8.61
CA LEU A 129 3.28 10.73 8.36
C LEU A 129 3.11 12.04 9.16
N TYR A 130 4.23 12.62 9.53
CA TYR A 130 4.35 13.98 10.08
C TYR A 130 5.32 14.77 9.23
N VAL A 131 4.93 16.00 8.85
CA VAL A 131 5.72 16.87 8.00
C VAL A 131 5.84 18.26 8.62
N GLU A 132 7.04 18.82 8.65
CA GLU A 132 7.27 20.23 8.93
C GLU A 132 7.59 20.95 7.62
N ALA A 133 6.85 22.04 7.34
CA ALA A 133 7.01 22.83 6.13
C ALA A 133 6.89 24.33 6.48
N GLY A 134 8.02 25.02 6.59
CA GLY A 134 8.11 26.36 7.16
C GLY A 134 7.62 26.36 8.61
N GLU A 135 6.62 27.16 8.93
CA GLU A 135 6.02 27.22 10.28
C GLU A 135 4.89 26.19 10.49
N ARG A 136 4.52 25.44 9.47
CA ARG A 136 3.41 24.47 9.53
C ARG A 136 3.88 23.13 10.04
N ARG A 137 3.04 22.53 10.91
CA ARG A 137 3.15 21.15 11.38
C ARG A 137 1.95 20.38 10.85
N ILE A 138 2.20 19.38 10.04
CA ILE A 138 1.15 18.69 9.26
C ILE A 138 1.16 17.21 9.65
N PHE A 139 0.02 16.71 10.09
CA PHE A 139 -0.20 15.30 10.34
C PHE A 139 -1.01 14.70 9.19
N ILE A 140 -0.55 13.59 8.65
CA ILE A 140 -1.12 12.96 7.46
C ILE A 140 -1.55 11.54 7.81
N GLU A 141 -2.80 11.22 7.48
CA GLU A 141 -3.35 9.87 7.51
C GLU A 141 -3.57 9.41 6.07
N VAL A 142 -2.89 8.36 5.65
CA VAL A 142 -2.94 7.82 4.30
C VAL A 142 -4.00 6.73 4.21
N LYS A 143 -4.85 6.78 3.19
CA LYS A 143 -5.87 5.76 2.95
C LYS A 143 -5.69 5.15 1.56
N GLY A 144 -5.31 3.86 1.52
CA GLY A 144 -5.35 3.07 0.30
C GLY A 144 -6.80 2.70 -0.02
N VAL A 145 -7.28 3.07 -1.20
CA VAL A 145 -8.66 2.82 -1.62
C VAL A 145 -8.66 1.88 -2.80
N THR A 146 -9.30 0.71 -2.64
CA THR A 146 -9.45 -0.30 -3.71
C THR A 146 -10.86 -0.37 -4.27
N LEU A 147 -11.87 0.18 -3.55
CA LEU A 147 -13.25 0.21 -4.03
C LEU A 147 -13.41 1.28 -5.10
N GLU A 148 -13.43 0.84 -6.35
CA GLU A 148 -13.62 1.68 -7.53
C GLU A 148 -14.81 1.20 -8.34
N GLY A 149 -15.64 2.13 -8.82
CA GLY A 149 -16.73 1.87 -9.75
C GLY A 149 -17.01 3.08 -10.64
N LYS A 150 -17.07 2.88 -11.95
CA LYS A 150 -17.34 3.92 -12.95
C LYS A 150 -16.39 5.14 -12.87
N GLY A 151 -15.12 4.90 -12.55
CA GLY A 151 -14.12 5.97 -12.44
C GLY A 151 -14.12 6.71 -11.12
N VAL A 152 -14.91 6.28 -10.13
CA VAL A 152 -15.00 6.91 -8.81
C VAL A 152 -14.48 5.94 -7.74
N CYS A 153 -13.48 6.37 -6.98
CA CYS A 153 -13.05 5.68 -5.76
C CYS A 153 -13.92 6.10 -4.58
N ARG A 154 -14.30 5.15 -3.73
CA ARG A 154 -15.15 5.40 -2.57
C ARG A 154 -14.45 4.98 -1.27
N PHE A 155 -14.54 5.87 -0.29
CA PHE A 155 -14.05 5.67 1.06
C PHE A 155 -15.07 6.23 2.07
N PRO A 156 -15.30 5.56 3.21
CA PRO A 156 -14.84 4.22 3.55
C PRO A 156 -15.56 3.13 2.75
N ASP A 157 -14.88 2.02 2.50
CA ASP A 157 -15.43 0.83 1.85
C ASP A 157 -16.17 -0.09 2.85
N ALA A 158 -15.98 0.15 4.14
CA ALA A 158 -16.66 -0.54 5.24
C ALA A 158 -16.86 0.41 6.43
N PRO A 159 -17.92 0.20 7.25
CA PRO A 159 -18.12 0.95 8.49
C PRO A 159 -16.91 0.81 9.42
N SER A 160 -16.41 1.93 9.94
CA SER A 160 -15.27 1.94 10.86
C SER A 160 -15.54 2.91 12.01
N GLU A 161 -15.71 2.37 13.23
CA GLU A 161 -15.82 3.19 14.43
C GLU A 161 -14.55 4.02 14.70
N ARG A 162 -13.39 3.54 14.23
CA ARG A 162 -12.13 4.28 14.34
C ARG A 162 -12.10 5.55 13.49
N ALA A 163 -12.75 5.55 12.32
CA ALA A 163 -12.78 6.72 11.44
C ALA A 163 -13.55 7.91 12.04
N VAL A 164 -14.38 7.67 13.06
CA VAL A 164 -15.17 8.72 13.75
C VAL A 164 -14.42 9.29 14.95
N LYS A 165 -13.35 8.63 15.42
CA LYS A 165 -12.57 9.04 16.61
C LYS A 165 -11.32 9.86 16.28
N HIS A 166 -10.98 10.02 15.01
CA HIS A 166 -9.93 10.88 14.50
C HIS A 166 -10.53 12.18 13.93
#